data_f90f5511b1e3dfaccf897fcb722b8f70
#
_entry.id   f90f5511b1e3dfaccf897fcb722b8f70
#
_cell.length_a   1.000
_cell.length_b   1.000
_cell.length_c   1.000
_cell.angle_alpha   90.00
_cell.angle_beta   90.00
_cell.angle_gamma   90.00
#
_symmetry.space_group_name_H-M   'P 1'
#
loop_
_entity.id
_entity.type
_entity.pdbx_description
1 polymer ?
#
loop_
_entity_poly.entity_id
_entity_poly.type
_entity_poly.pdbx_seq_one_letter_code
_entity_poly.pdbx_strand_id
1 'polypeptide(L)'
;MAKKINVEAIYDFLIWGINSNAEDYRLCWYLNHYLDWKLKRVDDIEFPNKKTKEFLHFNAYQYKNEIDFYTLELIQNKKNGNILIPELKDIDFLFLLNGEVTYFEMDEFTNLLSKIPGVQSAIQIDVNTLKSKHNLLFRHLNEQY
;
A
#
# COMPACT_ATOMS: atom_id res chain seq x y z
N MET A 1 15.95 -2.26 -31.93
CA MET A 1 15.76 -1.21 -30.97
C MET A 1 15.21 -1.74 -29.67
N ALA A 2 15.83 -1.35 -28.60
CA ALA A 2 15.38 -1.81 -27.31
C ALA A 2 13.98 -1.27 -27.01
N LYS A 3 13.16 -2.14 -26.52
CA LYS A 3 11.82 -1.78 -26.14
C LYS A 3 11.88 -0.90 -24.89
N LYS A 4 11.33 0.28 -24.97
CA LYS A 4 11.26 1.14 -23.83
C LYS A 4 10.22 0.61 -22.86
N ILE A 5 10.63 0.39 -21.62
CA ILE A 5 9.70 0.07 -20.57
C ILE A 5 8.97 1.36 -20.22
N ASN A 6 7.65 1.28 -20.18
CA ASN A 6 6.86 2.41 -19.74
C ASN A 6 6.96 2.49 -18.21
N VAL A 7 7.90 3.28 -17.73
CA VAL A 7 8.16 3.40 -16.29
C VAL A 7 6.94 3.93 -15.56
N GLU A 8 6.16 4.78 -16.20
CA GLU A 8 4.96 5.32 -15.58
C GLU A 8 3.93 4.25 -15.29
N ALA A 9 3.82 3.24 -16.16
CA ALA A 9 2.88 2.14 -15.96
C ALA A 9 3.23 1.29 -14.75
N ILE A 10 4.52 1.22 -14.37
CA ILE A 10 4.95 0.45 -13.21
C ILE A 10 4.43 1.08 -11.92
N TYR A 11 4.28 2.40 -11.91
CA TYR A 11 3.80 3.16 -10.77
C TYR A 11 2.37 3.66 -10.99
N ASP A 12 1.63 3.02 -11.87
CA ASP A 12 0.26 3.43 -12.18
C ASP A 12 -0.69 2.86 -11.14
N PHE A 13 -0.58 3.36 -9.93
CA PHE A 13 -1.49 3.03 -8.83
C PHE A 13 -1.66 4.27 -7.98
N LEU A 14 -2.75 4.28 -7.22
CA LEU A 14 -3.02 5.34 -6.27
C LEU A 14 -2.56 4.90 -4.90
N ILE A 15 -2.07 5.84 -4.10
CA ILE A 15 -1.53 5.53 -2.79
C ILE A 15 -2.04 6.54 -1.77
N TRP A 16 -2.39 6.03 -0.59
CA TRP A 16 -2.75 6.83 0.57
C TRP A 16 -1.83 6.50 1.72
N GLY A 17 -1.47 7.53 2.49
CA GLY A 17 -0.79 7.34 3.76
C GLY A 17 -1.83 7.30 4.86
N ILE A 18 -1.77 6.29 5.70
CA ILE A 18 -2.69 6.12 6.81
C ILE A 18 -1.91 6.16 8.11
N ASN A 19 -2.36 6.98 9.05
CA ASN A 19 -1.83 6.97 10.40
C ASN A 19 -2.84 6.29 11.31
N SER A 20 -2.34 5.37 12.12
CA SER A 20 -3.14 4.59 13.03
C SER A 20 -2.27 4.05 14.14
N ASN A 21 -2.81 4.01 15.35
CA ASN A 21 -2.15 3.36 16.48
C ASN A 21 -2.46 1.86 16.53
N ALA A 22 -3.31 1.38 15.64
CA ALA A 22 -3.67 -0.03 15.62
C ALA A 22 -2.55 -0.89 15.04
N GLU A 23 -2.48 -2.13 15.48
CA GLU A 23 -1.62 -3.10 14.82
C GLU A 23 -2.14 -3.35 13.41
N ASP A 24 -1.26 -3.83 12.54
CA ASP A 24 -1.62 -4.05 11.14
C ASP A 24 -2.82 -4.97 10.97
N TYR A 25 -2.86 -6.09 11.70
CA TYR A 25 -3.96 -7.03 11.58
C TYR A 25 -5.27 -6.43 12.06
N ARG A 26 -5.22 -5.54 13.04
CA ARG A 26 -6.43 -4.88 13.55
C ARG A 26 -6.91 -3.83 12.57
N LEU A 27 -6.02 -3.05 11.99
CA LEU A 27 -6.40 -2.10 10.95
C LEU A 27 -7.00 -2.82 9.76
N CYS A 28 -6.41 -3.94 9.36
CA CYS A 28 -6.96 -4.78 8.30
C CYS A 28 -8.38 -5.21 8.62
N TRP A 29 -8.61 -5.63 9.88
CA TRP A 29 -9.94 -6.04 10.31
C TRP A 29 -10.95 -4.89 10.22
N TYR A 30 -10.57 -3.70 10.66
CA TYR A 30 -11.45 -2.53 10.57
C TYR A 30 -11.81 -2.21 9.13
N LEU A 31 -10.83 -2.20 8.24
CA LEU A 31 -11.07 -1.91 6.83
C LEU A 31 -12.02 -2.94 6.23
N ASN A 32 -11.78 -4.21 6.51
CA ASN A 32 -12.63 -5.28 5.99
C ASN A 32 -14.06 -5.18 6.52
N HIS A 33 -14.18 -4.90 7.80
CA HIS A 33 -15.48 -4.86 8.45
C HIS A 33 -16.33 -3.68 7.97
N TYR A 34 -15.74 -2.50 7.88
CA TYR A 34 -16.47 -1.29 7.58
C TYR A 34 -16.62 -1.00 6.10
N LEU A 35 -15.75 -1.53 5.26
CA LEU A 35 -15.79 -1.31 3.83
C LEU A 35 -16.17 -2.56 3.03
N ASP A 36 -16.46 -3.64 3.73
CA ASP A 36 -16.86 -4.91 3.13
C ASP A 36 -15.81 -5.43 2.16
N TRP A 37 -14.55 -5.31 2.54
CA TRP A 37 -13.42 -5.84 1.79
C TRP A 37 -12.97 -7.17 2.38
N LYS A 38 -12.09 -7.85 1.67
CA LYS A 38 -11.54 -9.15 2.09
C LYS A 38 -10.02 -9.16 1.99
N LEU A 39 -9.41 -8.12 2.52
CA LEU A 39 -7.95 -8.06 2.61
C LEU A 39 -7.44 -9.26 3.39
N LYS A 40 -6.44 -9.93 2.85
CA LYS A 40 -5.83 -11.10 3.46
C LYS A 40 -4.33 -10.91 3.55
N ARG A 41 -3.74 -11.48 4.57
CA ARG A 41 -2.31 -11.47 4.75
C ARG A 41 -1.64 -12.15 3.55
N VAL A 42 -0.66 -11.49 2.96
CA VAL A 42 0.15 -12.04 1.88
C VAL A 42 1.61 -12.04 2.32
N ASP A 43 2.50 -12.50 1.45
CA ASP A 43 3.92 -12.53 1.78
C ASP A 43 4.43 -11.13 2.11
N ASP A 44 5.36 -11.08 3.06
CA ASP A 44 5.99 -9.82 3.45
C ASP A 44 6.69 -9.18 2.27
N ILE A 45 6.75 -7.86 2.28
CA ILE A 45 7.67 -7.16 1.40
C ILE A 45 9.06 -7.35 1.99
N GLU A 46 9.93 -7.98 1.23
CA GLU A 46 11.32 -8.16 1.63
C GLU A 46 12.16 -7.12 0.92
N PHE A 47 12.83 -6.31 1.70
CA PHE A 47 13.61 -5.20 1.19
C PHE A 47 15.04 -5.31 1.69
N PRO A 48 16.03 -5.30 0.79
CA PRO A 48 17.42 -5.48 1.22
C PRO A 48 17.94 -4.28 2.00
N ASN A 49 18.54 -4.55 3.15
CA ASN A 49 19.21 -3.53 3.93
C ASN A 49 20.67 -3.52 3.51
N LYS A 50 21.08 -2.47 2.82
CA LYS A 50 22.44 -2.37 2.28
C LYS A 50 23.51 -2.35 3.35
N LYS A 51 23.21 -1.88 4.55
CA LYS A 51 24.18 -1.77 5.63
C LYS A 51 24.45 -3.10 6.31
N THR A 52 23.40 -3.88 6.57
CA THR A 52 23.52 -5.13 7.33
C THR A 52 23.54 -6.35 6.43
N LYS A 53 23.20 -6.20 5.15
CA LYS A 53 23.06 -7.29 4.18
C LYS A 53 21.93 -8.26 4.54
N GLU A 54 21.09 -7.89 5.48
CA GLU A 54 19.91 -8.65 5.84
C GLU A 54 18.70 -8.05 5.13
N PHE A 55 17.62 -8.83 5.09
CA PHE A 55 16.37 -8.33 4.53
C PHE A 55 15.51 -7.75 5.63
N LEU A 56 14.93 -6.58 5.33
CA LEU A 56 13.87 -6.01 6.14
C LEU A 56 12.55 -6.57 5.66
N HIS A 57 11.62 -6.79 6.58
CA HIS A 57 10.32 -7.36 6.26
C HIS A 57 9.23 -6.39 6.69
N PHE A 58 8.30 -6.13 5.78
CA PHE A 58 7.14 -5.30 6.06
C PHE A 58 5.88 -6.10 5.77
N ASN A 59 4.96 -6.12 6.72
CA ASN A 59 3.74 -6.90 6.59
C ASN A 59 2.84 -6.31 5.50
N ALA A 60 2.18 -7.17 4.76
CA ALA A 60 1.32 -6.76 3.66
C ALA A 60 0.04 -7.58 3.61
N TYR A 61 -1.03 -6.93 3.17
CA TYR A 61 -2.36 -7.52 2.98
C TYR A 61 -2.85 -7.16 1.60
N GLN A 62 -3.61 -8.04 0.99
CA GLN A 62 -4.08 -7.81 -0.37
C GLN A 62 -5.51 -8.31 -0.54
N TYR A 63 -6.28 -7.59 -1.35
CA TYR A 63 -7.60 -8.01 -1.81
C TYR A 63 -7.68 -7.74 -3.31
N LYS A 64 -7.94 -8.80 -4.07
CA LYS A 64 -8.07 -8.70 -5.51
C LYS A 64 -9.53 -8.89 -5.89
N ASN A 65 -10.12 -7.85 -6.48
CA ASN A 65 -11.50 -7.92 -6.95
C ASN A 65 -11.47 -8.21 -8.45
N GLU A 66 -11.82 -9.43 -8.82
CA GLU A 66 -11.75 -9.87 -10.21
C GLU A 66 -12.96 -9.42 -11.03
N ILE A 67 -14.04 -9.05 -10.37
CA ILE A 67 -15.24 -8.59 -11.04
C ILE A 67 -15.07 -7.16 -11.52
N ASP A 68 -14.56 -6.29 -10.64
CA ASP A 68 -14.39 -4.87 -10.92
C ASP A 68 -12.96 -4.52 -11.32
N PHE A 69 -12.07 -5.50 -11.39
CA PHE A 69 -10.71 -5.37 -11.90
C PHE A 69 -9.85 -4.37 -11.13
N TYR A 70 -9.83 -4.50 -9.81
CA TYR A 70 -8.91 -3.69 -9.00
C TYR A 70 -8.29 -4.54 -7.90
N THR A 71 -7.15 -4.07 -7.41
CA THR A 71 -6.45 -4.71 -6.29
C THR A 71 -6.19 -3.65 -5.22
N LEU A 72 -6.49 -4.01 -3.98
CA LEU A 72 -6.19 -3.18 -2.82
C LEU A 72 -5.04 -3.81 -2.05
N GLU A 73 -4.15 -2.98 -1.54
CA GLU A 73 -3.03 -3.44 -0.73
C GLU A 73 -2.87 -2.56 0.49
N LEU A 74 -2.69 -3.18 1.64
CA LEU A 74 -2.35 -2.49 2.89
C LEU A 74 -0.97 -2.93 3.29
N ILE A 75 -0.06 -1.98 3.46
CA ILE A 75 1.35 -2.26 3.71
C ILE A 75 1.80 -1.51 4.95
N GLN A 76 2.50 -2.20 5.84
CA GLN A 76 3.17 -1.53 6.94
C GLN A 76 4.31 -0.69 6.39
N ASN A 77 4.31 0.60 6.70
CA ASN A 77 5.42 1.47 6.33
C ASN A 77 6.52 1.48 7.39
N LYS A 78 6.15 1.20 8.64
CA LYS A 78 7.08 1.19 9.75
C LYS A 78 7.02 -0.16 10.46
N LYS A 79 8.18 -0.75 10.68
CA LYS A 79 8.26 -2.01 11.44
C LYS A 79 9.62 -2.12 12.12
N ASN A 80 9.60 -2.31 13.42
CA ASN A 80 10.82 -2.51 14.22
C ASN A 80 11.86 -1.40 14.01
N GLY A 81 11.40 -0.16 13.89
CA GLY A 81 12.28 0.98 13.67
C GLY A 81 12.69 1.20 12.22
N ASN A 82 12.30 0.31 11.32
CA ASN A 82 12.60 0.44 9.90
C ASN A 82 11.42 1.08 9.18
N ILE A 83 11.71 1.81 8.10
CA ILE A 83 10.70 2.52 7.32
C ILE A 83 10.85 2.12 5.86
N LEU A 84 9.74 1.69 5.25
CA LEU A 84 9.77 1.27 3.84
C LEU A 84 9.99 2.47 2.90
N ILE A 85 9.25 3.55 3.13
CA ILE A 85 9.38 4.78 2.36
C ILE A 85 9.89 5.88 3.30
N PRO A 86 11.21 6.14 3.31
CA PRO A 86 11.80 7.07 4.28
C PRO A 86 11.23 8.48 4.24
N GLU A 87 10.83 8.97 3.05
CA GLU A 87 10.22 10.30 2.94
C GLU A 87 8.91 10.40 3.69
N LEU A 88 8.29 9.27 3.96
CA LEU A 88 7.01 9.20 4.67
C LEU A 88 7.19 8.64 6.08
N LYS A 89 8.23 9.10 6.75
CA LYS A 89 8.58 8.57 8.09
C LYS A 89 7.48 8.74 9.13
N ASP A 90 6.57 9.69 8.92
CA ASP A 90 5.48 9.94 9.84
C ASP A 90 4.20 9.16 9.49
N ILE A 91 4.23 8.38 8.42
CA ILE A 91 3.09 7.58 7.98
C ILE A 91 3.27 6.14 8.45
N ASP A 92 2.25 5.61 9.11
CA ASP A 92 2.32 4.26 9.67
C ASP A 92 2.04 3.17 8.64
N PHE A 93 1.08 3.40 7.77
CA PHE A 93 0.67 2.41 6.76
C PHE A 93 0.49 3.06 5.40
N LEU A 94 0.70 2.26 4.37
CA LEU A 94 0.43 2.66 2.99
C LEU A 94 -0.73 1.84 2.47
N PHE A 95 -1.66 2.51 1.80
CA PHE A 95 -2.80 1.85 1.18
C PHE A 95 -2.75 2.11 -0.31
N LEU A 96 -2.74 1.06 -1.11
CA LEU A 96 -2.58 1.17 -2.56
C LEU A 96 -3.81 0.65 -3.27
N LEU A 97 -4.22 1.36 -4.30
CA LEU A 97 -5.30 0.95 -5.20
C LEU A 97 -4.73 0.85 -6.61
N ASN A 98 -4.78 -0.33 -7.17
CA ASN A 98 -4.27 -0.63 -8.52
C ASN A 98 -5.41 -1.19 -9.36
N GLY A 99 -5.51 -0.76 -10.62
CA GLY A 99 -6.50 -1.28 -11.56
C GLY A 99 -7.52 -0.23 -11.98
N GLU A 100 -8.75 -0.68 -12.20
CA GLU A 100 -9.82 0.22 -12.64
C GLU A 100 -10.19 1.19 -11.52
N VAL A 101 -9.81 2.44 -11.71
CA VAL A 101 -10.02 3.47 -10.68
C VAL A 101 -11.23 4.35 -10.95
N THR A 102 -11.92 4.14 -12.09
CA THR A 102 -13.09 4.93 -12.43
C THR A 102 -14.27 4.72 -11.49
N TYR A 103 -14.22 3.64 -10.71
CA TYR A 103 -15.27 3.36 -9.74
C TYR A 103 -15.10 4.16 -8.45
N PHE A 104 -13.98 4.87 -8.31
CA PHE A 104 -13.65 5.55 -7.07
C PHE A 104 -13.51 7.04 -7.28
N GLU A 105 -14.31 7.82 -6.57
CA GLU A 105 -14.07 9.24 -6.45
C GLU A 105 -13.01 9.43 -5.38
N MET A 106 -11.89 10.04 -5.74
CA MET A 106 -10.71 10.08 -4.87
C MET A 106 -10.98 10.80 -3.56
N ASP A 107 -11.68 11.92 -3.61
CA ASP A 107 -11.98 12.67 -2.39
C ASP A 107 -12.94 11.91 -1.48
N GLU A 108 -13.93 11.25 -2.06
CA GLU A 108 -14.86 10.43 -1.30
C GLU A 108 -14.16 9.24 -0.69
N PHE A 109 -13.25 8.64 -1.43
CA PHE A 109 -12.50 7.50 -0.95
C PHE A 109 -11.59 7.88 0.22
N THR A 110 -10.92 9.02 0.10
CA THR A 110 -10.09 9.55 1.18
C THR A 110 -10.93 9.78 2.43
N ASN A 111 -12.12 10.35 2.25
CA ASN A 111 -13.04 10.56 3.37
C ASN A 111 -13.50 9.25 4.00
N LEU A 112 -13.77 8.24 3.19
CA LEU A 112 -14.15 6.92 3.70
C LEU A 112 -13.04 6.35 4.57
N LEU A 113 -11.81 6.38 4.09
CA LEU A 113 -10.67 5.88 4.86
C LEU A 113 -10.49 6.65 6.16
N SER A 114 -10.68 7.96 6.12
CA SER A 114 -10.50 8.82 7.30
C SER A 114 -11.51 8.53 8.40
N LYS A 115 -12.66 7.98 8.05
CA LYS A 115 -13.74 7.72 9.00
C LYS A 115 -13.70 6.32 9.60
N ILE A 116 -12.78 5.46 9.14
CA ILE A 116 -12.68 4.10 9.66
C ILE A 116 -12.19 4.15 11.10
N PRO A 117 -12.84 3.42 12.02
CA PRO A 117 -12.33 3.32 13.38
C PRO A 117 -10.88 2.84 13.38
N GLY A 118 -10.08 3.46 14.21
CA GLY A 118 -8.65 3.15 14.27
C GLY A 118 -7.80 3.99 13.33
N VAL A 119 -8.39 4.66 12.34
CA VAL A 119 -7.66 5.55 11.44
C VAL A 119 -7.66 6.95 12.04
N GLN A 120 -6.48 7.49 12.29
CA GLN A 120 -6.31 8.85 12.79
C GLN A 120 -6.32 9.86 11.65
N SER A 121 -5.70 9.50 10.52
CA SER A 121 -5.70 10.34 9.33
C SER A 121 -5.43 9.49 8.10
N ALA A 122 -5.94 9.96 6.97
CA ALA A 122 -5.67 9.34 5.67
C ALA A 122 -5.47 10.48 4.66
N ILE A 123 -4.37 10.44 3.92
CA ILE A 123 -4.05 11.44 2.91
C ILE A 123 -3.64 10.74 1.62
N GLN A 124 -4.12 11.28 0.51
CA GLN A 124 -3.67 10.77 -0.79
C GLN A 124 -2.28 11.34 -1.08
N ILE A 125 -1.42 10.49 -1.62
CA ILE A 125 -0.04 10.83 -1.92
C ILE A 125 0.19 10.63 -3.41
N ASP A 126 0.91 11.57 -4.03
CA ASP A 126 1.33 11.39 -5.42
C ASP A 126 2.59 10.54 -5.43
N VAL A 127 2.49 9.32 -5.94
CA VAL A 127 3.62 8.38 -5.97
C VAL A 127 4.82 8.95 -6.71
N ASN A 128 4.59 9.81 -7.69
CA ASN A 128 5.68 10.39 -8.48
C ASN A 128 6.54 11.36 -7.68
N THR A 129 6.05 11.85 -6.55
CA THR A 129 6.84 12.73 -5.68
C THR A 129 7.76 11.96 -4.75
N LEU A 130 7.62 10.66 -4.66
CA LEU A 130 8.40 9.84 -3.73
C LEU A 130 9.74 9.46 -4.33
N LYS A 131 10.82 9.84 -3.66
CA LYS A 131 12.17 9.49 -4.10
C LYS A 131 12.41 7.99 -3.99
N SER A 132 11.82 7.36 -3.01
CA SER A 132 11.99 5.94 -2.74
C SER A 132 10.87 5.09 -3.30
N LYS A 133 10.15 5.57 -4.31
CA LYS A 133 9.00 4.83 -4.86
C LYS A 133 9.39 3.44 -5.37
N HIS A 134 10.65 3.27 -5.78
CA HIS A 134 11.12 1.98 -6.25
C HIS A 134 11.06 0.90 -5.16
N ASN A 135 11.03 1.28 -3.88
CA ASN A 135 10.90 0.31 -2.81
C ASN A 135 9.56 -0.44 -2.89
N LEU A 136 8.56 0.17 -3.51
CA LEU A 136 7.26 -0.46 -3.69
C LEU A 136 7.29 -1.57 -4.74
N LEU A 137 8.36 -1.65 -5.54
CA LEU A 137 8.53 -2.72 -6.52
C LEU A 137 8.89 -4.05 -5.86
N PHE A 138 9.24 -4.04 -4.58
CA PHE A 138 9.50 -5.26 -3.83
C PHE A 138 8.21 -5.90 -3.30
N ARG A 139 7.04 -5.34 -3.66
CA ARG A 139 5.77 -5.95 -3.34
C ARG A 139 5.62 -7.25 -4.11
N HIS A 140 5.03 -8.23 -3.45
CA HIS A 140 4.68 -9.47 -4.12
C HIS A 140 3.35 -9.26 -4.81
N LEU A 141 3.40 -8.86 -6.07
CA LEU A 141 2.18 -8.76 -6.86
C LEU A 141 1.74 -10.17 -7.18
N ASN A 142 0.56 -10.48 -6.78
CA ASN A 142 0.06 -11.82 -6.94
C ASN A 142 -0.50 -12.02 -8.34
N GLU A 143 0.36 -11.79 -9.30
CA GLU A 143 -0.05 -11.88 -10.65
C GLU A 143 0.29 -13.19 -11.24
N GLN A 144 0.86 -13.99 -10.46
CA GLN A 144 1.09 -15.28 -10.95
C GLN A 144 -0.15 -15.99 -10.92
N TYR A 145 -0.47 -16.23 -11.84
CA TYR A 145 -1.65 -16.86 -11.97
C TYR A 145 -1.43 -18.04 -12.78
#